data_78b2822e7f2561649988ca980dc12b2c
#
_entry.id   78b2822e7f2561649988ca980dc12b2c
#
_cell.length_a   1.000
_cell.length_b   1.000
_cell.length_c   1.000
_cell.angle_alpha   90.00
_cell.angle_beta   90.00
_cell.angle_gamma   90.00
#
_symmetry.space_group_name_H-M   'P 1'
#
loop_
_entity.id
_entity.type
_entity.pdbx_description
1 polymer ?
#
loop_
_entity_poly.entity_id
_entity_poly.type
_entity_poly.pdbx_seq_one_letter_code
_entity_poly.pdbx_strand_id
1 'polypeptide(L)'
;MKLVTYRENNAPRFGALVGDRVLDLARASAAYRATDAAIEAIPDRIEAFFERSEALLPSLRKVVKRFADAPDEALSSKLAAVKLLAPIQRPPKIVCVARNYAEHAREAGLEISPIPIMFARFSRTLVADGDPVLVPTVSNQLDWEGELAAIIG
;
A
#
# COMPACT_ATOMS: atom_id res chain seq x y z
N MET A 1 -11.65 2.69 -2.99
CA MET A 1 -10.58 2.21 -3.89
C MET A 1 -9.43 1.70 -3.02
N LYS A 2 -8.93 0.51 -3.28
CA LYS A 2 -7.79 -0.08 -2.56
C LYS A 2 -6.61 -0.15 -3.51
N LEU A 3 -5.52 0.54 -3.18
CA LEU A 3 -4.28 0.52 -3.94
C LEU A 3 -3.34 -0.52 -3.35
N VAL A 4 -2.59 -1.21 -4.20
CA VAL A 4 -1.71 -2.29 -3.79
C VAL A 4 -0.37 -2.20 -4.52
N THR A 5 0.67 -2.66 -3.87
CA THR A 5 1.93 -3.01 -4.51
C THR A 5 2.02 -4.53 -4.56
N TYR A 6 2.29 -5.09 -5.72
CA TYR A 6 2.37 -6.54 -5.94
C TYR A 6 3.62 -6.90 -6.74
N ARG A 7 4.01 -8.16 -6.70
CA ARG A 7 5.19 -8.65 -7.43
C ARG A 7 4.78 -9.24 -8.78
N GLU A 8 5.45 -8.79 -9.83
CA GLU A 8 5.39 -9.38 -11.16
C GLU A 8 6.80 -9.45 -11.75
N ASN A 9 7.20 -10.60 -12.30
CA ASN A 9 8.54 -10.81 -12.89
C ASN A 9 9.68 -10.33 -11.97
N ASN A 10 9.61 -10.64 -10.68
CA ASN A 10 10.54 -10.23 -9.64
C ASN A 10 10.64 -8.70 -9.40
N ALA A 11 9.75 -7.91 -9.97
CA ALA A 11 9.69 -6.47 -9.76
C ALA A 11 8.39 -6.06 -9.06
N PRO A 12 8.42 -5.02 -8.21
CA PRO A 12 7.21 -4.43 -7.65
C PRO A 12 6.44 -3.68 -8.74
N ARG A 13 5.12 -3.83 -8.72
CA ARG A 13 4.18 -3.16 -9.62
C ARG A 13 3.09 -2.46 -8.83
N PHE A 14 2.58 -1.36 -9.36
CA PHE A 14 1.49 -0.60 -8.77
C PHE A 14 0.15 -1.02 -9.36
N GLY A 15 -0.78 -1.41 -8.50
CA GLY A 15 -2.10 -1.90 -8.89
C GLY A 15 -3.24 -1.34 -8.05
N ALA A 16 -4.45 -1.64 -8.49
CA ALA A 16 -5.67 -1.43 -7.73
C ALA A 16 -6.43 -2.75 -7.56
N LEU A 17 -6.90 -3.01 -6.35
CA LEU A 17 -7.76 -4.15 -6.07
C LEU A 17 -9.20 -3.81 -6.46
N VAL A 18 -9.75 -4.56 -7.40
CA VAL A 18 -11.14 -4.46 -7.88
C VAL A 18 -11.78 -5.84 -7.81
N GLY A 19 -12.71 -6.02 -6.88
CA GLY A 19 -13.24 -7.36 -6.57
C GLY A 19 -12.12 -8.28 -6.09
N ASP A 20 -11.97 -9.42 -6.75
CA ASP A 20 -10.92 -10.42 -6.52
C ASP A 20 -9.72 -10.29 -7.47
N ARG A 21 -9.60 -9.18 -8.19
CA ARG A 21 -8.56 -8.94 -9.19
C ARG A 21 -7.68 -7.75 -8.85
N VAL A 22 -6.40 -7.87 -9.16
CA VAL A 22 -5.42 -6.78 -9.12
C VAL A 22 -5.26 -6.24 -10.53
N LEU A 23 -5.76 -5.04 -10.76
CA LEU A 23 -5.60 -4.29 -12.00
C LEU A 23 -4.20 -3.67 -12.05
N ASP A 24 -3.44 -3.91 -13.12
CA ASP A 24 -2.19 -3.20 -13.40
C ASP A 24 -2.49 -1.78 -13.90
N LEU A 25 -2.22 -0.79 -13.09
CA LEU A 25 -2.62 0.60 -13.38
C LEU A 25 -1.83 1.21 -14.54
N ALA A 26 -0.56 0.86 -14.69
CA ALA A 26 0.27 1.36 -15.79
C ALA A 26 -0.21 0.79 -17.13
N ARG A 27 -0.43 -0.52 -17.22
CA ARG A 27 -0.95 -1.19 -18.43
C ARG A 27 -2.36 -0.68 -18.76
N ALA A 28 -3.24 -0.63 -17.77
CA ALA A 28 -4.61 -0.18 -17.99
C ALA A 28 -4.68 1.27 -18.44
N SER A 29 -3.91 2.18 -17.83
CA SER A 29 -3.86 3.57 -18.28
C SER A 29 -3.32 3.68 -19.70
N ALA A 30 -2.28 2.93 -20.07
CA ALA A 30 -1.74 2.92 -21.42
C ALA A 30 -2.78 2.42 -22.45
N ALA A 31 -3.48 1.31 -22.14
CA ALA A 31 -4.52 0.77 -23.02
C ALA A 31 -5.71 1.72 -23.18
N TYR A 32 -6.17 2.32 -22.09
CA TYR A 32 -7.37 3.18 -22.12
C TYR A 32 -7.11 4.56 -22.74
N ARG A 33 -5.88 5.07 -22.69
CA ARG A 33 -5.50 6.32 -23.36
C ARG A 33 -5.68 6.26 -24.89
N ALA A 34 -5.62 5.10 -25.48
CA ALA A 34 -5.88 4.94 -26.92
C ALA A 34 -7.28 5.40 -27.34
N THR A 35 -8.25 5.39 -26.41
CA THR A 35 -9.65 5.77 -26.66
C THR A 35 -10.14 6.93 -25.80
N ASP A 36 -9.40 7.36 -24.81
CA ASP A 36 -9.68 8.52 -23.95
C ASP A 36 -8.39 9.28 -23.64
N ALA A 37 -8.11 10.31 -24.42
CA ALA A 37 -6.93 11.17 -24.27
C ALA A 37 -6.89 11.96 -22.95
N ALA A 38 -8.01 12.03 -22.21
CA ALA A 38 -8.06 12.66 -20.89
C ALA A 38 -7.56 11.74 -19.75
N ILE A 39 -7.16 10.50 -20.07
CA ILE A 39 -6.48 9.62 -19.13
C ILE A 39 -4.97 9.86 -19.26
N GLU A 40 -4.34 10.28 -18.18
CA GLU A 40 -2.87 10.37 -18.12
C GLU A 40 -2.24 8.99 -17.85
N ALA A 41 -0.97 8.83 -18.24
CA ALA A 41 -0.21 7.62 -17.95
C ALA A 41 0.05 7.51 -16.44
N ILE A 42 -0.39 6.41 -15.85
CA ILE A 42 -0.12 6.09 -14.45
C ILE A 42 1.22 5.35 -14.41
N PRO A 43 2.15 5.75 -13.52
CA PRO A 43 3.43 5.06 -13.37
C PRO A 43 3.23 3.63 -12.85
N ASP A 44 4.22 2.79 -13.08
CA ASP A 44 4.22 1.38 -12.65
C ASP A 44 4.65 1.19 -11.17
N ARG A 45 5.08 2.28 -10.51
CA ARG A 45 5.49 2.32 -9.12
C ARG A 45 4.64 3.30 -8.33
N ILE A 46 4.22 2.90 -7.14
CA ILE A 46 3.36 3.71 -6.29
C ILE A 46 4.08 4.98 -5.79
N GLU A 47 5.39 4.90 -5.57
CA GLU A 47 6.18 6.04 -5.14
C GLU A 47 6.14 7.17 -6.19
N ALA A 48 6.34 6.82 -7.45
CA ALA A 48 6.25 7.78 -8.56
C ALA A 48 4.82 8.34 -8.78
N PHE A 49 3.79 7.56 -8.40
CA PHE A 49 2.43 8.07 -8.39
C PHE A 49 2.24 9.14 -7.30
N PHE A 50 2.78 8.93 -6.11
CA PHE A 50 2.64 9.90 -5.01
C PHE A 50 3.30 11.24 -5.31
N GLU A 51 4.42 11.27 -6.03
CA GLU A 51 5.08 12.51 -6.46
C GLU A 51 4.16 13.41 -7.32
N ARG A 52 3.12 12.84 -7.94
CA ARG A 52 2.19 13.51 -8.85
C ARG A 52 0.73 13.18 -8.55
N SER A 53 0.41 12.81 -7.32
CA SER A 53 -0.88 12.24 -6.94
C SER A 53 -2.07 13.15 -7.27
N GLU A 54 -1.97 14.45 -7.04
CA GLU A 54 -3.04 15.42 -7.36
C GLU A 54 -3.41 15.40 -8.85
N ALA A 55 -2.40 15.43 -9.73
CA ALA A 55 -2.60 15.40 -11.17
C ALA A 55 -3.14 14.04 -11.65
N LEU A 56 -2.60 12.95 -11.10
CA LEU A 56 -2.90 11.59 -11.58
C LEU A 56 -4.17 10.96 -10.97
N LEU A 57 -4.65 11.46 -9.83
CA LEU A 57 -5.82 10.89 -9.14
C LEU A 57 -7.10 10.88 -10.01
N PRO A 58 -7.42 11.90 -10.82
CA PRO A 58 -8.55 11.85 -11.73
C PRO A 58 -8.44 10.72 -12.77
N SER A 59 -7.27 10.54 -13.35
CA SER A 59 -6.99 9.47 -14.31
C SER A 59 -7.07 8.10 -13.66
N LEU A 60 -6.52 7.93 -12.46
CA LEU A 60 -6.59 6.70 -11.70
C LEU A 60 -8.06 6.31 -11.41
N ARG A 61 -8.88 7.24 -11.00
CA ARG A 61 -10.33 7.00 -10.77
C ARG A 61 -11.04 6.55 -12.04
N LYS A 62 -10.76 7.18 -13.19
CA LYS A 62 -11.33 6.79 -14.49
C LYS A 62 -10.91 5.38 -14.88
N VAL A 63 -9.62 5.07 -14.74
CA VAL A 63 -9.05 3.74 -15.07
C VAL A 63 -9.70 2.64 -14.24
N VAL A 64 -9.78 2.84 -12.91
CA VAL A 64 -10.38 1.85 -12.00
C VAL A 64 -11.86 1.69 -12.27
N LYS A 65 -12.60 2.79 -12.50
CA LYS A 65 -14.04 2.74 -12.83
C LYS A 65 -14.27 1.99 -14.12
N ARG A 66 -13.53 2.32 -15.19
CA ARG A 66 -13.68 1.67 -16.50
C ARG A 66 -13.43 0.17 -16.42
N PHE A 67 -12.41 -0.25 -15.68
CA PHE A 67 -12.16 -1.67 -15.46
C PHE A 67 -13.26 -2.33 -14.64
N ALA A 68 -13.81 -1.66 -13.61
CA ALA A 68 -14.91 -2.20 -12.82
C ALA A 68 -16.18 -2.40 -13.65
N ASP A 69 -16.46 -1.49 -14.59
CA ASP A 69 -17.62 -1.55 -15.50
C ASP A 69 -17.44 -2.63 -16.60
N ALA A 70 -16.19 -2.88 -17.05
CA ALA A 70 -15.87 -3.84 -18.09
C ALA A 70 -14.48 -4.48 -17.81
N PRO A 71 -14.42 -5.53 -16.99
CA PRO A 71 -13.15 -6.20 -16.64
C PRO A 71 -12.47 -6.80 -17.86
N ASP A 72 -11.14 -6.58 -17.95
CA ASP A 72 -10.27 -7.14 -18.97
C ASP A 72 -9.17 -7.99 -18.29
N GLU A 73 -9.15 -9.28 -18.61
CA GLU A 73 -8.19 -10.22 -18.02
C GLU A 73 -6.74 -9.93 -18.44
N ALA A 74 -6.52 -9.35 -19.63
CA ALA A 74 -5.18 -8.97 -20.09
C ALA A 74 -4.55 -7.84 -19.26
N LEU A 75 -5.36 -7.04 -18.56
CA LEU A 75 -4.93 -5.90 -17.76
C LEU A 75 -4.87 -6.22 -16.26
N SER A 76 -5.20 -7.44 -15.84
CA SER A 76 -5.34 -7.78 -14.43
C SER A 76 -4.95 -9.23 -14.13
N SER A 77 -4.68 -9.50 -12.88
CA SER A 77 -4.42 -10.85 -12.36
C SER A 77 -5.38 -11.16 -11.21
N LYS A 78 -5.71 -12.43 -10.99
CA LYS A 78 -6.44 -12.82 -9.77
C LYS A 78 -5.61 -12.50 -8.53
N LEU A 79 -6.22 -11.97 -7.49
CA LEU A 79 -5.53 -11.64 -6.23
C LEU A 79 -4.78 -12.86 -5.67
N ALA A 80 -5.38 -14.04 -5.73
CA ALA A 80 -4.76 -15.28 -5.27
C ALA A 80 -3.53 -15.74 -6.10
N ALA A 81 -3.33 -15.17 -7.29
CA ALA A 81 -2.21 -15.50 -8.18
C ALA A 81 -1.03 -14.52 -8.06
N VAL A 82 -1.16 -13.46 -7.27
CA VAL A 82 -0.10 -12.47 -7.09
C VAL A 82 0.40 -12.44 -5.65
N LYS A 83 1.67 -12.13 -5.48
CA LYS A 83 2.24 -11.84 -4.16
C LYS A 83 2.08 -10.36 -3.88
N LEU A 84 1.27 -10.03 -2.86
CA LEU A 84 1.22 -8.66 -2.36
C LEU A 84 2.53 -8.32 -1.66
N LEU A 85 2.92 -7.07 -1.74
CA LEU A 85 4.10 -6.49 -1.09
C LEU A 85 3.66 -5.40 -0.12
N ALA A 86 4.56 -4.94 0.75
CA ALA A 86 4.29 -3.75 1.54
C ALA A 86 3.89 -2.60 0.61
N PRO A 87 2.89 -1.77 0.95
CA PRO A 87 2.40 -0.71 0.06
C PRO A 87 3.52 0.17 -0.46
N ILE A 88 4.41 0.64 0.43
CA ILE A 88 5.64 1.34 0.08
C ILE A 88 6.82 0.45 0.44
N GLN A 89 7.66 0.13 -0.55
CA GLN A 89 8.73 -0.85 -0.37
C GLN A 89 9.91 -0.30 0.46
N ARG A 90 10.22 0.97 0.29
CA ARG A 90 11.36 1.62 0.95
C ARG A 90 11.01 3.05 1.34
N PRO A 91 10.10 3.26 2.29
CA PRO A 91 9.83 4.60 2.78
C PRO A 91 11.10 5.18 3.39
N PRO A 92 11.43 6.44 3.12
CA PRO A 92 12.62 7.08 3.68
C PRO A 92 12.52 7.26 5.19
N LYS A 93 11.30 7.34 5.71
CA LYS A 93 10.99 7.47 7.13
C LYS A 93 9.77 6.64 7.49
N ILE A 94 9.83 6.00 8.65
CA ILE A 94 8.68 5.40 9.33
C ILE A 94 8.70 5.98 10.73
N VAL A 95 7.64 6.71 11.08
CA VAL A 95 7.49 7.35 12.38
C VAL A 95 6.23 6.76 13.03
N CYS A 96 6.41 6.19 14.20
CA CYS A 96 5.32 5.66 15.01
C CYS A 96 5.01 6.63 16.16
N VAL A 97 3.76 6.61 16.62
CA VAL A 97 3.30 7.41 17.76
C VAL A 97 2.93 6.46 18.89
N ALA A 98 3.68 6.46 19.96
CA ALA A 98 3.42 5.60 21.11
C ALA A 98 2.17 6.07 21.86
N ARG A 99 1.38 5.11 22.37
CA ARG A 99 0.19 5.35 23.22
C ARG A 99 -0.87 6.22 22.54
N ASN A 100 -1.00 6.15 21.22
CA ASN A 100 -1.98 6.93 20.46
C ASN A 100 -3.39 6.28 20.44
N TYR A 101 -3.53 5.06 20.98
CA TYR A 101 -4.81 4.39 21.19
C TYR A 101 -5.15 4.36 22.68
N ALA A 102 -6.24 5.04 23.05
CA ALA A 102 -6.63 5.23 24.46
C ALA A 102 -6.85 3.92 25.21
N GLU A 103 -7.41 2.91 24.53
CA GLU A 103 -7.65 1.60 25.16
C GLU A 103 -6.35 0.86 25.43
N HIS A 104 -5.42 0.86 24.48
CA HIS A 104 -4.09 0.26 24.67
C HIS A 104 -3.33 0.93 25.84
N ALA A 105 -3.36 2.25 25.95
CA ALA A 105 -2.75 2.95 27.08
C ALA A 105 -3.36 2.52 28.42
N ARG A 106 -4.70 2.36 28.46
CA ARG A 106 -5.44 1.93 29.67
C ARG A 106 -5.11 0.49 30.05
N GLU A 107 -5.04 -0.43 29.08
CA GLU A 107 -4.65 -1.83 29.33
C GLU A 107 -3.23 -1.95 29.89
N ALA A 108 -2.32 -1.12 29.41
CA ALA A 108 -0.96 -1.04 29.91
C ALA A 108 -0.80 -0.28 31.25
N GLY A 109 -1.91 0.26 31.81
CA GLY A 109 -1.87 1.07 33.03
C GLY A 109 -1.14 2.41 32.86
N LEU A 110 -1.10 2.94 31.64
CA LEU A 110 -0.35 4.14 31.28
C LEU A 110 -1.29 5.30 30.97
N GLU A 111 -0.88 6.52 31.29
CA GLU A 111 -1.58 7.72 30.90
C GLU A 111 -1.31 8.08 29.43
N ILE A 112 -2.33 8.66 28.77
CA ILE A 112 -2.16 9.24 27.44
C ILE A 112 -1.32 10.50 27.58
N SER A 113 -0.21 10.55 26.86
CA SER A 113 0.65 11.75 26.86
C SER A 113 -0.06 12.94 26.20
N PRO A 114 -0.03 14.14 26.78
CA PRO A 114 -0.58 15.35 26.17
C PRO A 114 0.19 15.81 24.92
N ILE A 115 1.40 15.31 24.73
CA ILE A 115 2.22 15.53 23.53
C ILE A 115 2.53 14.18 22.88
N PRO A 116 2.58 14.10 21.53
CA PRO A 116 2.91 12.85 20.86
C PRO A 116 4.32 12.36 21.23
N ILE A 117 4.41 11.11 21.67
CA ILE A 117 5.68 10.42 21.87
C ILE A 117 5.99 9.69 20.57
N MET A 118 7.01 10.11 19.86
CA MET A 118 7.36 9.56 18.55
C MET A 118 8.63 8.71 18.62
N PHE A 119 8.65 7.63 17.84
CA PHE A 119 9.84 6.83 17.62
C PHE A 119 9.95 6.37 16.17
N ALA A 120 11.17 6.03 15.74
CA ALA A 120 11.43 5.65 14.37
C ALA A 120 11.50 4.12 14.20
N ARG A 121 11.03 3.65 13.05
CA ARG A 121 11.28 2.30 12.54
C ARG A 121 12.13 2.37 11.27
N PHE A 122 12.85 1.32 11.00
CA PHE A 122 13.67 1.22 9.78
C PHE A 122 12.88 0.55 8.66
N SER A 123 13.01 1.06 7.42
CA SER A 123 12.34 0.46 6.26
C SER A 123 12.69 -1.01 6.02
N ARG A 124 13.84 -1.48 6.52
CA ARG A 124 14.24 -2.90 6.45
C ARG A 124 13.42 -3.82 7.35
N THR A 125 12.62 -3.29 8.28
CA THR A 125 11.73 -4.07 9.13
C THR A 125 10.38 -4.33 8.48
N LEU A 126 10.11 -3.75 7.30
CA LEU A 126 8.89 -4.01 6.56
C LEU A 126 8.92 -5.40 5.92
N VAL A 127 7.83 -6.12 6.11
CA VAL A 127 7.54 -7.39 5.43
C VAL A 127 6.23 -7.28 4.66
N ALA A 128 6.03 -8.15 3.70
CA ALA A 128 4.81 -8.21 2.91
C ALA A 128 3.73 -9.06 3.60
N ASP A 129 2.49 -8.94 3.11
CA ASP A 129 1.40 -9.82 3.53
C ASP A 129 1.77 -11.29 3.30
N GLY A 130 1.59 -12.13 4.34
CA GLY A 130 1.94 -13.54 4.33
C GLY A 130 3.46 -13.84 4.39
N ASP A 131 4.32 -12.84 4.52
CA ASP A 131 5.73 -13.09 4.82
C ASP A 131 5.93 -13.44 6.30
N PRO A 132 6.90 -14.33 6.64
CA PRO A 132 7.15 -14.69 8.02
C PRO A 132 7.73 -13.52 8.82
N VAL A 133 7.26 -13.37 10.05
CA VAL A 133 7.92 -12.53 11.06
C VAL A 133 8.86 -13.41 11.86
N LEU A 134 10.15 -13.10 11.86
CA LEU A 134 11.16 -13.91 12.55
C LEU A 134 11.16 -13.58 14.05
N VAL A 135 10.95 -14.60 14.87
CA VAL A 135 11.13 -14.48 16.32
C VAL A 135 12.63 -14.43 16.64
N PRO A 136 13.12 -13.38 17.31
CA PRO A 136 14.54 -13.29 17.64
C PRO A 136 14.92 -14.35 18.68
N THR A 137 16.13 -14.92 18.56
CA THR A 137 16.62 -15.95 19.49
C THR A 137 16.87 -15.41 20.91
N VAL A 138 16.96 -14.09 21.04
CA VAL A 138 17.27 -13.39 22.31
C VAL A 138 16.03 -13.00 23.09
N SER A 139 14.83 -13.25 22.58
CA SER A 139 13.57 -12.92 23.25
C SER A 139 12.47 -13.92 22.88
N ASN A 140 11.65 -14.26 23.85
CA ASN A 140 10.42 -15.04 23.69
C ASN A 140 9.15 -14.19 23.91
N GLN A 141 9.32 -12.87 23.94
CA GLN A 141 8.24 -11.89 24.19
C GLN A 141 7.88 -11.13 22.90
N LEU A 142 7.73 -11.87 21.79
CA LEU A 142 7.17 -11.27 20.55
C LEU A 142 5.69 -11.06 20.76
N ASP A 143 5.23 -9.83 20.49
CA ASP A 143 3.83 -9.44 20.51
C ASP A 143 3.45 -8.71 19.23
N TRP A 144 2.17 -8.51 18.99
CA TRP A 144 1.62 -7.85 17.81
C TRP A 144 0.79 -6.63 18.20
N GLU A 145 0.79 -5.64 17.34
CA GLU A 145 -0.03 -4.44 17.47
C GLU A 145 -0.70 -4.13 16.13
N GLY A 146 -2.00 -3.78 16.18
CA GLY A 146 -2.75 -3.36 15.00
C GLY A 146 -2.86 -1.84 14.97
N GLU A 147 -2.26 -1.21 13.97
CA GLU A 147 -2.24 0.24 13.84
C GLU A 147 -2.67 0.74 12.46
N LEU A 148 -3.24 1.95 12.43
CA LEU A 148 -3.49 2.67 11.20
C LEU A 148 -2.21 3.40 10.77
N ALA A 149 -1.72 3.11 9.57
CA ALA A 149 -0.61 3.83 8.97
C ALA A 149 -1.10 4.88 7.95
N ALA A 150 -0.65 6.13 8.11
CA ALA A 150 -0.85 7.18 7.12
C ALA A 150 0.40 7.31 6.25
N ILE A 151 0.21 7.30 4.93
CA ILE A 151 1.29 7.52 3.96
C ILE A 151 1.20 8.96 3.51
N ILE A 152 2.28 9.72 3.75
CA ILE A 152 2.39 11.11 3.35
C ILE A 152 3.09 11.15 1.99
N GLY A 153 2.45 11.79 1.03
CA GLY A 153 2.95 11.99 -0.34
C GLY A 153 3.03 13.45 -0.71
#